data_73bbd0ea8f5e34f00ee5e7b84624bc17
#
_entry.id   73bbd0ea8f5e34f00ee5e7b84624bc17
#
_cell.length_a   1.000
_cell.length_b   1.000
_cell.length_c   1.000
_cell.angle_alpha   90.00
_cell.angle_beta   90.00
_cell.angle_gamma   90.00
#
_symmetry.space_group_name_H-M   'P 1'
#
loop_
_entity.id
_entity.type
_entity.pdbx_description
1 polymer ?
#
loop_
_entity_poly.entity_id
_entity_poly.type
_entity_poly.pdbx_seq_one_letter_code
_entity_poly.pdbx_strand_id
1 'polypeptide(L)'
;LRRRQRQMCIRDRPPQFPCSLPEKDLPPLHPTHGVNFLIETLLNAQEEIVLLTIGAMTNVATALIMEPGIIRKISRIYAMAGCYFSPQVEWNICCDPIAARIVFDSGIPIIAVGLDVTLKCVFNEQDLRKLYGAGTPLLCKLTEATRLWCGSTGRKFPVLHDPLAVCLLLRENLVEMERGRVFVEIEGEKGYGLTLFEKNEQGIHQVGKEVKAREVIDLWIERCFNYG
;
A
#
# COMPACT_ATOMS: atom_id res chain seq x y z
N LEU A 1 -17.00 11.52 -15.31
CA LEU A 1 -16.99 11.07 -13.90
C LEU A 1 -15.59 10.62 -13.45
N ARG A 2 -14.89 9.77 -14.22
CA ARG A 2 -13.54 9.23 -13.86
C ARG A 2 -12.45 10.31 -13.71
N ARG A 3 -12.46 11.35 -14.53
CA ARG A 3 -11.50 12.47 -14.44
C ARG A 3 -11.75 13.35 -13.22
N ARG A 4 -13.02 13.54 -12.82
CA ARG A 4 -13.39 14.27 -11.60
C ARG A 4 -13.03 13.50 -10.32
N GLN A 5 -13.21 12.18 -10.31
CA GLN A 5 -12.82 11.33 -9.17
C GLN A 5 -11.32 11.34 -8.94
N ARG A 6 -10.48 11.21 -9.99
CA ARG A 6 -9.02 11.33 -9.87
C ARG A 6 -8.59 12.71 -9.38
N GLN A 7 -9.22 13.78 -9.83
CA GLN A 7 -8.92 15.13 -9.34
C GLN A 7 -9.38 15.35 -7.89
N MET A 8 -10.49 14.76 -7.47
CA MET A 8 -10.93 14.78 -6.07
C MET A 8 -9.92 14.04 -5.18
N CYS A 9 -9.53 12.82 -5.52
CA CYS A 9 -8.54 12.05 -4.77
C CYS A 9 -7.20 12.77 -4.58
N ILE A 10 -6.75 13.55 -5.56
CA ILE A 10 -5.50 14.35 -5.46
C ILE A 10 -5.71 15.62 -4.62
N ARG A 11 -6.87 16.26 -4.72
CA ARG A 11 -7.17 17.52 -4.02
C ARG A 11 -7.52 17.34 -2.55
N ASP A 12 -8.18 16.22 -2.22
CA ASP A 12 -8.68 15.96 -0.87
C ASP A 12 -7.66 15.20 -0.01
N ARG A 13 -6.50 14.86 -0.58
CA ARG A 13 -5.42 14.24 0.20
C ARG A 13 -4.80 15.27 1.13
N PRO A 14 -4.73 15.00 2.42
CA PRO A 14 -3.98 15.86 3.33
C PRO A 14 -2.52 15.94 2.85
N PRO A 15 -1.90 17.13 2.92
CA PRO A 15 -0.51 17.29 2.52
C PRO A 15 0.38 16.37 3.36
N GLN A 16 1.16 15.53 2.70
CA GLN A 16 2.04 14.54 3.33
C GLN A 16 3.52 14.92 3.21
N PHE A 17 3.83 15.86 2.31
CA PHE A 17 5.19 16.32 2.10
C PHE A 17 5.25 17.84 2.20
N PRO A 18 6.32 18.38 2.78
CA PRO A 18 6.58 19.81 2.69
C PRO A 18 6.68 20.19 1.20
N CYS A 19 5.93 21.19 0.79
CA CYS A 19 5.87 21.68 -0.60
C CYS A 19 7.19 22.27 -1.13
N SER A 20 8.29 22.09 -0.44
CA SER A 20 9.54 22.82 -0.63
C SER A 20 10.78 21.97 -0.86
N LEU A 21 10.64 20.76 -1.41
CA LEU A 21 11.83 20.14 -2.01
C LEU A 21 12.13 20.89 -3.31
N PRO A 22 13.24 21.63 -3.39
CA PRO A 22 13.63 22.28 -4.64
C PRO A 22 13.73 21.23 -5.76
N GLU A 23 13.21 21.53 -6.93
CA GLU A 23 13.22 20.60 -8.08
C GLU A 23 14.62 20.02 -8.36
N LYS A 24 15.66 20.81 -8.10
CA LYS A 24 17.07 20.39 -8.21
C LYS A 24 17.51 19.28 -7.25
N ASP A 25 16.76 19.06 -6.15
CA ASP A 25 17.06 18.04 -5.15
C ASP A 25 16.24 16.75 -5.38
N LEU A 26 15.38 16.75 -6.40
CA LEU A 26 14.66 15.57 -6.82
C LEU A 26 15.51 14.71 -7.75
N PRO A 27 15.48 13.37 -7.62
CA PRO A 27 16.13 12.51 -8.59
C PRO A 27 15.50 12.72 -9.98
N PRO A 28 16.29 12.60 -11.07
CA PRO A 28 15.75 12.70 -12.42
C PRO A 28 14.67 11.64 -12.64
N LEU A 29 13.61 12.03 -13.35
CA LEU A 29 12.56 11.09 -13.72
C LEU A 29 13.13 10.06 -14.71
N HIS A 30 12.72 8.80 -14.54
CA HIS A 30 13.05 7.78 -15.51
C HIS A 30 12.40 8.10 -16.88
N PRO A 31 13.10 7.95 -18.00
CA PRO A 31 12.57 8.33 -19.32
C PRO A 31 11.39 7.45 -19.77
N THR A 32 11.34 6.20 -19.32
CA THR A 32 10.26 5.26 -19.67
C THR A 32 9.04 5.50 -18.76
N HIS A 33 7.85 5.51 -19.36
CA HIS A 33 6.60 5.57 -18.60
C HIS A 33 6.48 4.38 -17.62
N GLY A 34 5.98 4.63 -16.39
CA GLY A 34 6.00 3.64 -15.32
C GLY A 34 5.35 2.28 -15.64
N VAL A 35 4.30 2.25 -16.46
CA VAL A 35 3.68 0.99 -16.92
C VAL A 35 4.63 0.22 -17.85
N ASN A 36 5.25 0.91 -18.83
CA ASN A 36 6.20 0.28 -19.74
C ASN A 36 7.44 -0.21 -18.99
N PHE A 37 7.95 0.60 -18.06
CA PHE A 37 9.05 0.20 -17.19
C PHE A 37 8.73 -1.09 -16.41
N LEU A 38 7.51 -1.20 -15.85
CA LEU A 38 7.06 -2.40 -15.14
C LEU A 38 7.02 -3.62 -16.08
N ILE A 39 6.44 -3.47 -17.28
CA ILE A 39 6.38 -4.53 -18.27
C ILE A 39 7.79 -4.98 -18.68
N GLU A 40 8.65 -4.05 -19.06
CA GLU A 40 10.02 -4.34 -19.46
C GLU A 40 10.82 -5.03 -18.34
N THR A 41 10.67 -4.55 -17.12
CA THR A 41 11.34 -5.14 -15.95
C THR A 41 10.90 -6.59 -15.74
N LEU A 42 9.59 -6.85 -15.78
CA LEU A 42 9.04 -8.20 -15.60
C LEU A 42 9.44 -9.15 -16.73
N LEU A 43 9.34 -8.71 -17.99
CA LEU A 43 9.71 -9.55 -19.13
C LEU A 43 11.19 -9.93 -19.13
N ASN A 44 12.07 -9.02 -18.73
CA ASN A 44 13.52 -9.25 -18.69
C ASN A 44 13.99 -9.96 -17.40
N ALA A 45 13.12 -10.12 -16.41
CA ALA A 45 13.48 -10.80 -15.16
C ALA A 45 13.84 -12.29 -15.42
N GLN A 46 14.98 -12.71 -14.86
CA GLN A 46 15.43 -14.10 -14.92
C GLN A 46 14.68 -14.97 -13.90
N GLU A 47 14.22 -14.38 -12.82
CA GLU A 47 13.47 -15.01 -11.72
C GLU A 47 12.09 -14.38 -11.60
N GLU A 48 11.20 -15.04 -10.88
CA GLU A 48 9.90 -14.47 -10.53
C GLU A 48 10.07 -13.30 -9.56
N ILE A 49 9.26 -12.26 -9.77
CA ILE A 49 9.31 -11.03 -9.00
C ILE A 49 8.15 -11.00 -7.99
N VAL A 50 8.44 -10.54 -6.79
CA VAL A 50 7.43 -10.13 -5.81
C VAL A 50 7.12 -8.65 -6.03
N LEU A 51 5.85 -8.32 -6.25
CA LEU A 51 5.41 -6.93 -6.30
C LEU A 51 4.91 -6.45 -4.94
N LEU A 52 5.17 -5.20 -4.62
CA LEU A 52 4.60 -4.50 -3.48
C LEU A 52 3.76 -3.32 -3.99
N THR A 53 2.45 -3.33 -3.72
CA THR A 53 1.53 -2.26 -4.08
C THR A 53 1.06 -1.51 -2.83
N ILE A 54 1.40 -0.23 -2.75
CA ILE A 54 1.05 0.66 -1.63
C ILE A 54 0.25 1.90 -2.09
N GLY A 55 -0.41 1.79 -3.21
CA GLY A 55 -1.27 2.80 -3.82
C GLY A 55 -2.31 2.17 -4.72
N ALA A 56 -3.00 2.99 -5.52
CA ALA A 56 -3.95 2.49 -6.51
C ALA A 56 -3.28 1.52 -7.49
N MET A 57 -3.95 0.42 -7.80
CA MET A 57 -3.41 -0.66 -8.63
C MET A 57 -3.45 -0.36 -10.14
N THR A 58 -3.70 0.90 -10.53
CA THR A 58 -3.86 1.31 -11.94
C THR A 58 -2.70 0.89 -12.84
N ASN A 59 -1.45 1.10 -12.37
CA ASN A 59 -0.27 0.76 -13.18
C ASN A 59 -0.13 -0.76 -13.36
N VAL A 60 -0.38 -1.54 -12.31
CA VAL A 60 -0.31 -3.01 -12.38
C VAL A 60 -1.41 -3.54 -13.29
N ALA A 61 -2.66 -3.10 -13.11
CA ALA A 61 -3.79 -3.50 -13.96
C ALA A 61 -3.54 -3.15 -15.43
N THR A 62 -3.04 -1.94 -15.70
CA THR A 62 -2.72 -1.51 -17.06
C THR A 62 -1.62 -2.38 -17.67
N ALA A 63 -0.57 -2.70 -16.92
CA ALA A 63 0.50 -3.57 -17.37
C ALA A 63 0.00 -4.99 -17.68
N LEU A 64 -0.86 -5.56 -16.83
CA LEU A 64 -1.48 -6.89 -17.05
C LEU A 64 -2.39 -6.92 -18.28
N ILE A 65 -3.10 -5.82 -18.57
CA ILE A 65 -3.94 -5.72 -19.77
C ILE A 65 -3.09 -5.59 -21.04
N MET A 66 -2.03 -4.76 -20.98
CA MET A 66 -1.16 -4.51 -22.13
C MET A 66 -0.30 -5.71 -22.49
N GLU A 67 0.19 -6.43 -21.48
CA GLU A 67 1.08 -7.58 -21.64
C GLU A 67 0.70 -8.70 -20.63
N PRO A 68 -0.31 -9.52 -20.97
CA PRO A 68 -0.74 -10.61 -20.08
C PRO A 68 0.35 -11.64 -19.76
N GLY A 69 1.37 -11.73 -20.59
CA GLY A 69 2.49 -12.65 -20.39
C GLY A 69 3.27 -12.40 -19.10
N ILE A 70 3.23 -11.19 -18.55
CA ILE A 70 3.93 -10.84 -17.31
C ILE A 70 3.35 -11.52 -16.07
N ILE A 71 2.13 -12.02 -16.12
CA ILE A 71 1.51 -12.76 -14.98
C ILE A 71 2.44 -13.86 -14.51
N ARG A 72 3.06 -14.59 -15.41
CA ARG A 72 3.97 -15.72 -15.09
C ARG A 72 5.31 -15.28 -14.46
N LYS A 73 5.59 -13.99 -14.47
CA LYS A 73 6.81 -13.40 -13.89
C LYS A 73 6.58 -12.86 -12.48
N ILE A 74 5.33 -12.87 -12.01
CA ILE A 74 4.96 -12.35 -10.70
C ILE A 74 4.59 -13.53 -9.81
N SER A 75 5.43 -13.83 -8.81
CA SER A 75 5.17 -14.93 -7.87
C SER A 75 4.01 -14.60 -6.93
N ARG A 76 3.94 -13.35 -6.48
CA ARG A 76 2.86 -12.83 -5.62
C ARG A 76 2.89 -11.31 -5.54
N ILE A 77 1.78 -10.75 -5.07
CA ILE A 77 1.67 -9.32 -4.77
C ILE A 77 1.43 -9.16 -3.26
N TYR A 78 2.25 -8.34 -2.59
CA TYR A 78 1.92 -7.80 -1.28
C TYR A 78 1.21 -6.47 -1.47
N ALA A 79 0.08 -6.26 -0.81
CA ALA A 79 -0.73 -5.07 -1.03
C ALA A 79 -1.16 -4.40 0.28
N MET A 80 -0.94 -3.09 0.39
CA MET A 80 -1.74 -2.29 1.32
C MET A 80 -3.03 -1.90 0.60
N ALA A 81 -4.10 -2.64 0.84
CA ALA A 81 -5.35 -2.48 0.10
C ALA A 81 -6.54 -3.10 0.84
N GLY A 82 -7.69 -2.49 0.72
CA GLY A 82 -8.97 -3.04 1.13
C GLY A 82 -9.32 -2.96 2.61
N CYS A 83 -10.51 -3.46 2.91
CA CYS A 83 -11.04 -3.68 4.25
C CYS A 83 -11.97 -4.90 4.16
N TYR A 84 -11.65 -5.98 4.85
CA TYR A 84 -12.19 -7.30 4.54
C TYR A 84 -13.20 -7.80 5.56
N PHE A 85 -13.15 -7.26 6.78
CA PHE A 85 -13.98 -7.69 7.91
C PHE A 85 -14.92 -6.58 8.42
N SER A 86 -14.88 -5.41 7.76
CA SER A 86 -15.84 -4.33 8.00
C SER A 86 -16.20 -3.59 6.69
N PRO A 87 -17.40 -3.02 6.56
CA PRO A 87 -17.89 -2.42 5.33
C PRO A 87 -17.31 -1.00 5.12
N GLN A 88 -16.01 -0.90 4.98
CA GLN A 88 -15.32 0.36 4.70
C GLN A 88 -14.65 0.31 3.33
N VAL A 89 -14.79 1.39 2.57
CA VAL A 89 -14.05 1.57 1.32
C VAL A 89 -12.66 2.10 1.66
N GLU A 90 -11.64 1.31 1.32
CA GLU A 90 -10.25 1.69 1.53
C GLU A 90 -9.78 2.61 0.40
N TRP A 91 -8.88 3.54 0.74
CA TRP A 91 -8.48 4.63 -0.15
C TRP A 91 -7.81 4.17 -1.45
N ASN A 92 -6.87 3.22 -1.39
CA ASN A 92 -6.18 2.73 -2.59
C ASN A 92 -7.14 2.01 -3.54
N ILE A 93 -8.08 1.25 -2.99
CA ILE A 93 -9.16 0.64 -3.78
C ILE A 93 -10.09 1.72 -4.34
N CYS A 94 -10.50 2.70 -3.52
CA CYS A 94 -11.37 3.80 -3.93
C CYS A 94 -10.80 4.63 -5.09
N CYS A 95 -9.48 4.78 -5.14
CA CYS A 95 -8.82 5.53 -6.20
C CYS A 95 -8.99 4.90 -7.59
N ASP A 96 -9.05 3.58 -7.69
CA ASP A 96 -9.33 2.86 -8.94
C ASP A 96 -9.88 1.45 -8.67
N PRO A 97 -11.17 1.31 -8.32
CA PRO A 97 -11.76 0.01 -8.02
C PRO A 97 -11.73 -0.98 -9.19
N ILE A 98 -11.81 -0.47 -10.42
CA ILE A 98 -11.73 -1.30 -11.62
C ILE A 98 -10.33 -1.92 -11.76
N ALA A 99 -9.29 -1.13 -11.56
CA ALA A 99 -7.93 -1.65 -11.56
C ALA A 99 -7.71 -2.67 -10.44
N ALA A 100 -8.21 -2.40 -9.24
CA ALA A 100 -8.15 -3.35 -8.14
C ALA A 100 -8.85 -4.67 -8.50
N ARG A 101 -10.06 -4.62 -9.06
CA ARG A 101 -10.80 -5.81 -9.53
C ARG A 101 -9.97 -6.60 -10.53
N ILE A 102 -9.38 -5.97 -11.54
CA ILE A 102 -8.54 -6.62 -12.56
C ILE A 102 -7.35 -7.34 -11.90
N VAL A 103 -6.70 -6.71 -10.93
CA VAL A 103 -5.54 -7.30 -10.25
C VAL A 103 -5.94 -8.46 -9.34
N PHE A 104 -7.03 -8.35 -8.58
CA PHE A 104 -7.54 -9.46 -7.77
C PHE A 104 -8.05 -10.63 -8.62
N ASP A 105 -8.61 -10.38 -9.78
CA ASP A 105 -9.11 -11.42 -10.69
C ASP A 105 -8.00 -11.98 -11.62
N SER A 106 -6.76 -11.47 -11.54
CA SER A 106 -5.66 -11.85 -12.45
C SER A 106 -5.12 -13.27 -12.29
N GLY A 107 -5.45 -13.95 -11.20
CA GLY A 107 -4.88 -15.25 -10.85
C GLY A 107 -3.53 -15.18 -10.12
N ILE A 108 -2.96 -13.99 -9.91
CA ILE A 108 -1.74 -13.81 -9.11
C ILE A 108 -2.11 -13.90 -7.63
N PRO A 109 -1.40 -14.70 -6.79
CA PRO A 109 -1.62 -14.70 -5.35
C PRO A 109 -1.38 -13.31 -4.73
N ILE A 110 -2.33 -12.82 -3.94
CA ILE A 110 -2.22 -11.53 -3.26
C ILE A 110 -2.24 -11.75 -1.75
N ILE A 111 -1.29 -11.14 -1.06
CA ILE A 111 -1.21 -11.06 0.40
C ILE A 111 -1.55 -9.61 0.76
N ALA A 112 -2.78 -9.38 1.23
CA ALA A 112 -3.28 -8.03 1.45
C ALA A 112 -3.38 -7.69 2.94
N VAL A 113 -2.87 -6.52 3.31
CA VAL A 113 -3.09 -5.90 4.63
C VAL A 113 -4.03 -4.72 4.46
N GLY A 114 -5.28 -4.91 4.88
CA GLY A 114 -6.33 -3.92 4.81
C GLY A 114 -6.40 -3.01 6.05
N LEU A 115 -7.41 -2.15 6.06
CA LEU A 115 -7.67 -1.26 7.20
C LEU A 115 -7.91 -2.04 8.51
N ASP A 116 -8.42 -3.26 8.42
CA ASP A 116 -8.69 -4.15 9.56
C ASP A 116 -7.48 -4.36 10.47
N VAL A 117 -6.30 -4.39 9.89
CA VAL A 117 -5.02 -4.59 10.59
C VAL A 117 -4.16 -3.34 10.63
N THR A 118 -4.12 -2.56 9.54
CA THR A 118 -3.24 -1.38 9.48
C THR A 118 -3.64 -0.30 10.47
N LEU A 119 -4.94 -0.10 10.73
CA LEU A 119 -5.43 0.87 11.72
C LEU A 119 -5.02 0.54 13.16
N LYS A 120 -4.57 -0.69 13.44
CA LYS A 120 -4.03 -1.10 14.74
C LYS A 120 -2.55 -0.72 14.91
N CYS A 121 -1.82 -0.46 13.82
CA CYS A 121 -0.40 -0.11 13.82
C CYS A 121 -0.20 1.40 14.03
N VAL A 122 -0.54 1.88 15.21
CA VAL A 122 -0.50 3.32 15.58
C VAL A 122 0.68 3.59 16.49
N PHE A 123 1.45 4.62 16.20
CA PHE A 123 2.52 5.10 17.08
C PHE A 123 1.94 5.54 18.43
N ASN A 124 2.77 5.43 19.45
CA ASN A 124 2.53 6.08 20.72
C ASN A 124 3.44 7.30 20.89
N GLU A 125 3.33 7.97 22.04
CA GLU A 125 4.12 9.16 22.34
C GLU A 125 5.64 8.88 22.41
N GLN A 126 6.02 7.70 22.88
CA GLN A 126 7.43 7.31 22.95
C GLN A 126 8.03 7.08 21.56
N ASP A 127 7.25 6.49 20.64
CA ASP A 127 7.64 6.27 19.26
C ASP A 127 7.85 7.62 18.54
N LEU A 128 6.93 8.58 18.74
CA LEU A 128 7.08 9.93 18.21
C LEU A 128 8.30 10.66 18.77
N ARG A 129 8.56 10.53 20.07
CA ARG A 129 9.77 11.14 20.67
C ARG A 129 11.05 10.58 20.07
N LYS A 130 11.11 9.26 19.83
CA LYS A 130 12.24 8.64 19.13
C LYS A 130 12.40 9.21 17.72
N LEU A 131 11.31 9.26 16.93
CA LEU A 131 11.35 9.79 15.57
C LEU A 131 11.77 11.26 15.54
N TYR A 132 11.21 12.11 16.41
CA TYR A 132 11.49 13.54 16.45
C TYR A 132 12.87 13.88 17.02
N GLY A 133 13.45 12.99 17.82
CA GLY A 133 14.79 13.14 18.36
C GLY A 133 15.91 12.60 17.45
N ALA A 134 15.56 11.96 16.35
CA ALA A 134 16.51 11.38 15.43
C ALA A 134 17.13 12.45 14.51
N GLY A 135 18.46 12.38 14.29
CA GLY A 135 19.22 13.41 13.56
C GLY A 135 19.62 13.04 12.13
N THR A 136 19.25 11.84 11.62
CA THR A 136 19.63 11.50 10.24
C THR A 136 18.77 12.26 9.22
N PRO A 137 19.30 12.59 8.03
CA PRO A 137 18.54 13.33 7.01
C PRO A 137 17.20 12.69 6.68
N LEU A 138 17.14 11.34 6.57
CA LEU A 138 15.92 10.59 6.31
C LEU A 138 14.90 10.79 7.42
N LEU A 139 15.30 10.60 8.69
CA LEU A 139 14.40 10.70 9.83
C LEU A 139 13.93 12.14 10.08
N CYS A 140 14.76 13.14 9.75
CA CYS A 140 14.33 14.54 9.76
C CYS A 140 13.19 14.78 8.74
N LYS A 141 13.30 14.24 7.52
CA LYS A 141 12.25 14.35 6.51
C LYS A 141 10.97 13.59 6.89
N LEU A 142 11.12 12.41 7.46
CA LEU A 142 9.97 11.65 8.00
C LEU A 142 9.30 12.40 9.16
N THR A 143 10.07 13.07 10.02
CA THR A 143 9.54 13.92 11.09
C THR A 143 8.70 15.08 10.54
N GLU A 144 9.22 15.79 9.51
CA GLU A 144 8.50 16.88 8.86
C GLU A 144 7.18 16.37 8.25
N ALA A 145 7.24 15.28 7.48
CA ALA A 145 6.07 14.67 6.84
C ALA A 145 5.03 14.19 7.88
N THR A 146 5.49 13.58 8.97
CA THR A 146 4.62 13.12 10.06
C THR A 146 3.89 14.29 10.75
N ARG A 147 4.63 15.37 11.07
CA ARG A 147 4.02 16.57 11.68
C ARG A 147 2.98 17.21 10.77
N LEU A 148 3.30 17.33 9.48
CA LEU A 148 2.39 17.89 8.49
C LEU A 148 1.12 17.05 8.36
N TRP A 149 1.27 15.73 8.26
CA TRP A 149 0.14 14.82 8.16
C TRP A 149 -0.73 14.82 9.43
N CYS A 150 -0.12 14.74 10.62
CA CYS A 150 -0.85 14.82 11.89
C CYS A 150 -1.60 16.15 12.01
N GLY A 151 -0.97 17.27 11.65
CA GLY A 151 -1.59 18.58 11.67
C GLY A 151 -2.79 18.71 10.71
N SER A 152 -2.68 18.15 9.51
CA SER A 152 -3.73 18.21 8.48
C SER A 152 -4.89 17.26 8.73
N THR A 153 -4.64 16.13 9.38
CA THR A 153 -5.67 15.10 9.68
C THR A 153 -6.31 15.26 11.06
N GLY A 154 -5.73 16.08 11.93
CA GLY A 154 -6.12 16.20 13.34
C GLY A 154 -5.77 14.96 14.18
N ARG A 155 -5.05 13.99 13.63
CA ARG A 155 -4.62 12.79 14.36
C ARG A 155 -3.37 13.09 15.20
N LYS A 156 -3.37 12.61 16.43
CA LYS A 156 -2.22 12.77 17.35
C LYS A 156 -1.03 11.89 16.93
N PHE A 157 -1.29 10.72 16.38
CA PHE A 157 -0.27 9.73 16.06
C PHE A 157 -0.44 9.21 14.62
N PRO A 158 0.67 8.99 13.91
CA PRO A 158 0.62 8.36 12.58
C PRO A 158 0.25 6.89 12.68
N VAL A 159 -0.33 6.39 11.59
CA VAL A 159 -0.69 4.99 11.39
C VAL A 159 0.23 4.41 10.31
N LEU A 160 0.82 3.24 10.57
CA LEU A 160 1.72 2.57 9.65
C LEU A 160 0.94 1.69 8.65
N HIS A 161 0.23 2.31 7.70
CA HIS A 161 -0.49 1.59 6.67
C HIS A 161 0.46 0.85 5.73
N ASP A 162 1.15 1.59 4.88
CA ASP A 162 2.09 1.07 3.88
C ASP A 162 3.30 0.34 4.51
N PRO A 163 3.88 0.85 5.62
CA PRO A 163 4.98 0.14 6.26
C PRO A 163 4.63 -1.26 6.75
N LEU A 164 3.37 -1.54 7.12
CA LEU A 164 2.97 -2.90 7.49
C LEU A 164 3.15 -3.88 6.33
N ALA A 165 2.77 -3.50 5.11
CA ALA A 165 2.95 -4.34 3.93
C ALA A 165 4.44 -4.65 3.66
N VAL A 166 5.32 -3.66 3.90
CA VAL A 166 6.79 -3.84 3.81
C VAL A 166 7.30 -4.74 4.92
N CYS A 167 6.87 -4.53 6.16
CA CYS A 167 7.28 -5.35 7.30
C CYS A 167 6.90 -6.82 7.11
N LEU A 168 5.78 -7.09 6.47
CA LEU A 168 5.32 -8.45 6.17
C LEU A 168 6.25 -9.19 5.20
N LEU A 169 6.87 -8.49 4.23
CA LEU A 169 7.92 -9.05 3.38
C LEU A 169 9.15 -9.52 4.16
N LEU A 170 9.45 -8.84 5.27
CA LEU A 170 10.61 -9.15 6.12
C LEU A 170 10.30 -10.21 7.16
N ARG A 171 9.04 -10.27 7.62
CA ARG A 171 8.60 -11.15 8.71
C ARG A 171 7.11 -11.49 8.56
N GLU A 172 6.81 -12.62 7.95
CA GLU A 172 5.43 -13.03 7.63
C GLU A 172 4.54 -13.26 8.87
N ASN A 173 5.11 -13.68 10.00
CA ASN A 173 4.37 -13.98 11.22
C ASN A 173 3.90 -12.76 12.03
N LEU A 174 4.06 -11.56 11.50
CA LEU A 174 3.55 -10.31 12.10
C LEU A 174 2.03 -10.18 11.98
N VAL A 175 1.43 -10.85 11.00
CA VAL A 175 0.00 -10.79 10.72
C VAL A 175 -0.56 -12.20 10.65
N GLU A 176 -1.66 -12.44 11.37
CA GLU A 176 -2.48 -13.64 11.16
C GLU A 176 -3.28 -13.44 9.89
N MET A 177 -3.07 -14.35 8.92
CA MET A 177 -3.68 -14.28 7.61
C MET A 177 -4.85 -15.25 7.49
N GLU A 178 -5.91 -14.84 6.84
CA GLU A 178 -7.02 -15.70 6.46
C GLU A 178 -7.04 -15.90 4.95
N ARG A 179 -7.13 -17.16 4.51
CA ARG A 179 -7.11 -17.53 3.08
C ARG A 179 -8.52 -17.50 2.51
N GLY A 180 -8.64 -17.00 1.26
CA GLY A 180 -9.94 -16.93 0.61
C GLY A 180 -9.93 -16.29 -0.77
N ARG A 181 -11.11 -15.83 -1.15
CA ARG A 181 -11.35 -15.04 -2.36
C ARG A 181 -11.67 -13.60 -1.98
N VAL A 182 -11.19 -12.67 -2.77
CA VAL A 182 -11.49 -11.24 -2.62
C VAL A 182 -12.25 -10.77 -3.85
N PHE A 183 -13.36 -10.06 -3.62
CA PHE A 183 -14.14 -9.43 -4.66
C PHE A 183 -14.12 -7.93 -4.45
N VAL A 184 -13.93 -7.17 -5.53
CA VAL A 184 -14.03 -5.72 -5.49
C VAL A 184 -15.36 -5.33 -6.13
N GLU A 185 -16.22 -4.64 -5.37
CA GLU A 185 -17.51 -4.19 -5.86
C GLU A 185 -17.35 -3.01 -6.82
N ILE A 186 -17.82 -3.17 -8.06
CA ILE A 186 -17.70 -2.15 -9.12
C ILE A 186 -19.02 -1.81 -9.81
N GLU A 187 -20.13 -2.43 -9.41
CA GLU A 187 -21.43 -2.27 -10.07
C GLU A 187 -22.42 -1.45 -9.24
N GLY A 188 -22.41 -1.61 -7.92
CA GLY A 188 -23.37 -0.97 -7.02
C GLY A 188 -23.00 0.48 -6.67
N GLU A 189 -23.99 1.40 -6.76
CA GLU A 189 -23.74 2.81 -6.37
C GLU A 189 -23.32 2.97 -4.90
N LYS A 190 -23.89 2.18 -3.99
CA LYS A 190 -23.64 2.29 -2.54
C LYS A 190 -22.43 1.47 -2.07
N GLY A 191 -22.02 0.49 -2.85
CA GLY A 191 -20.92 -0.42 -2.52
C GLY A 191 -19.66 -0.25 -3.37
N TYR A 192 -19.65 0.70 -4.27
CA TYR A 192 -18.57 0.88 -5.24
C TYR A 192 -17.21 1.07 -4.54
N GLY A 193 -16.29 0.14 -4.78
CA GLY A 193 -14.98 0.11 -4.15
C GLY A 193 -14.92 -0.64 -2.82
N LEU A 194 -16.00 -1.28 -2.36
CA LEU A 194 -15.92 -2.21 -1.24
C LEU A 194 -15.13 -3.46 -1.65
N THR A 195 -14.37 -3.99 -0.71
CA THR A 195 -13.72 -5.29 -0.83
C THR A 195 -14.49 -6.30 0.02
N LEU A 196 -14.97 -7.35 -0.62
CA LEU A 196 -15.68 -8.44 0.01
C LEU A 196 -14.76 -9.66 0.09
N PHE A 197 -14.69 -10.27 1.25
CA PHE A 197 -13.87 -11.45 1.48
C PHE A 197 -14.72 -12.68 1.76
N GLU A 198 -14.47 -13.74 1.01
CA GLU A 198 -15.05 -15.05 1.22
C GLU A 198 -13.97 -16.03 1.64
N LYS A 199 -14.05 -16.51 2.89
CA LYS A 199 -13.13 -17.51 3.40
C LYS A 199 -13.20 -18.79 2.58
N ASN A 200 -12.07 -19.24 2.04
CA ASN A 200 -11.99 -20.43 1.21
C ASN A 200 -10.57 -21.00 1.26
N GLU A 201 -10.41 -22.20 1.74
CA GLU A 201 -9.10 -22.86 1.85
C GLU A 201 -8.40 -23.07 0.51
N GLN A 202 -9.16 -23.18 -0.58
CA GLN A 202 -8.66 -23.26 -1.96
C GLN A 202 -8.47 -21.87 -2.60
N GLY A 203 -8.81 -20.80 -1.90
CA GLY A 203 -8.60 -19.43 -2.38
C GLY A 203 -7.12 -19.13 -2.54
N ILE A 204 -6.78 -18.30 -3.52
CA ILE A 204 -5.38 -17.95 -3.81
C ILE A 204 -4.91 -16.72 -3.05
N HIS A 205 -5.83 -15.92 -2.50
CA HIS A 205 -5.49 -14.72 -1.77
C HIS A 205 -5.43 -14.97 -0.26
N GLN A 206 -4.69 -14.13 0.43
CA GLN A 206 -4.63 -14.07 1.88
C GLN A 206 -4.88 -12.64 2.34
N VAL A 207 -5.73 -12.46 3.34
CA VAL A 207 -6.03 -11.15 3.92
C VAL A 207 -5.68 -11.11 5.39
N GLY A 208 -5.15 -9.98 5.86
CA GLY A 208 -4.78 -9.80 7.25
C GLY A 208 -6.00 -9.70 8.16
N LYS A 209 -6.06 -10.54 9.20
CA LYS A 209 -7.12 -10.60 10.20
C LYS A 209 -6.72 -9.99 11.53
N GLU A 210 -5.57 -10.40 12.04
CA GLU A 210 -5.00 -9.88 13.28
C GLU A 210 -3.53 -9.51 13.08
N VAL A 211 -3.05 -8.52 13.83
CA VAL A 211 -1.68 -8.01 13.69
C VAL A 211 -1.01 -7.82 15.04
N LYS A 212 0.25 -8.19 15.11
CA LYS A 212 1.14 -7.90 16.24
C LYS A 212 1.67 -6.46 16.12
N ALA A 213 0.79 -5.48 16.31
CA ALA A 213 1.04 -4.08 16.00
C ALA A 213 2.33 -3.52 16.65
N ARG A 214 2.63 -3.92 17.90
CA ARG A 214 3.86 -3.46 18.58
C ARG A 214 5.11 -4.01 17.89
N GLU A 215 5.11 -5.28 17.50
CA GLU A 215 6.26 -5.90 16.80
C GLU A 215 6.47 -5.25 15.42
N VAL A 216 5.39 -4.85 14.72
CA VAL A 216 5.48 -4.10 13.45
C VAL A 216 6.16 -2.75 13.66
N ILE A 217 5.72 -2.00 14.67
CA ILE A 217 6.28 -0.67 14.96
C ILE A 217 7.75 -0.79 15.38
N ASP A 218 8.09 -1.77 16.21
CA ASP A 218 9.46 -2.00 16.65
C ASP A 218 10.37 -2.39 15.48
N LEU A 219 9.91 -3.28 14.59
CA LEU A 219 10.65 -3.65 13.37
C LEU A 219 10.85 -2.43 12.45
N TRP A 220 9.81 -1.61 12.25
CA TRP A 220 9.91 -0.41 11.44
C TRP A 220 10.93 0.58 12.02
N ILE A 221 10.86 0.84 13.34
CA ILE A 221 11.84 1.70 14.04
C ILE A 221 13.24 1.13 13.87
N GLU A 222 13.44 -0.15 14.15
CA GLU A 222 14.75 -0.82 14.02
C GLU A 222 15.35 -0.59 12.62
N ARG A 223 14.53 -0.81 11.56
CA ARG A 223 15.01 -0.71 10.18
C ARG A 223 15.28 0.73 9.75
N CYS A 224 14.41 1.67 10.10
CA CYS A 224 14.58 3.07 9.71
C CYS A 224 15.73 3.76 10.47
N PHE A 225 15.98 3.39 11.73
CA PHE A 225 16.99 4.04 12.56
C PHE A 225 18.39 3.46 12.35
N ASN A 226 18.50 2.21 11.93
CA ASN A 226 19.76 1.57 11.60
C ASN A 226 20.18 1.76 10.14
N TYR A 227 19.43 2.55 9.37
CA TYR A 227 19.74 2.90 7.99
C TYR A 227 20.55 4.21 7.98
N GLY A 228 21.87 4.09 7.98
CA GLY A 228 22.81 5.19 7.99
C GLY A 228 24.21 4.73 7.65
#